data_bc490914a3fd04c11833bd7b7f1176f8
#
_entry.id   bc490914a3fd04c11833bd7b7f1176f8
#
_cell.length_a   1.000
_cell.length_b   1.000
_cell.length_c   1.000
_cell.angle_alpha   90.00
_cell.angle_beta   90.00
_cell.angle_gamma   90.00
#
_symmetry.space_group_name_H-M   'P 1'
#
loop_
_entity.id
_entity.type
_entity.pdbx_description
1 polymer ?
#
loop_
_entity_poly.entity_id
_entity_poly.type
_entity_poly.pdbx_seq_one_letter_code
_entity_poly.pdbx_strand_id
1 'polypeptide(L)'
;MRFVWLWQLLLSALAGALLALGLPPWKVSWLVWVAFVPVLVSLLVLRGRAVLVLLQGILFSGTFGLVAFHWLWKEHRYQELGTILGAFSLHGIIWSWFVWRFCKLPELAKPEGKKGKQKLEPLFIGAAGNAEAWRISTAHLRVAVLIAGSWTFLEWCRGMILTSWNPAGLAVASNLPLLQLVRVTGPFGLSFIAVFANAIIFLAIRRLVLQPGRMGWAARFDIVVTLAILFVIAAAGFQFAQPAPQPLQLRICITASPGTSRDELTNLLPGVATLKADLLVWRRINEGETGSKSLNRTSVAPDVGVVTGLASAKDAPISGYSAYLPTTVKSVFSLQRYPGFQLLADQVPKNLQSFAVKDISLLTFINQEAMSLQALKAGLHAPAQGFIVLFDSPQGTAIEEQQFRENLRCWGVSLGRPIIFESGRAGAFMQNATGRVLAEVAPRTRLLSTHNLDFPLANDMTLYGSFGDWLPIVCGALCLVFGLRQRLSDFYESSRRFRT
;
A
#
# COMPACT_ATOMS: atom_id res chain seq x y z
N MET A 1 -30.30 17.03 21.77
CA MET A 1 -29.46 16.96 20.55
C MET A 1 -28.30 17.97 20.50
N ARG A 2 -27.91 18.59 21.64
CA ARG A 2 -26.90 19.69 21.65
C ARG A 2 -25.46 19.29 21.27
N PHE A 3 -25.09 18.00 21.26
CA PHE A 3 -23.70 17.54 21.06
C PHE A 3 -23.49 16.56 19.90
N VAL A 4 -24.43 16.43 18.96
CA VAL A 4 -24.30 15.51 17.82
C VAL A 4 -23.05 15.81 16.98
N TRP A 5 -22.73 17.10 16.81
CA TRP A 5 -21.53 17.54 16.08
C TRP A 5 -20.22 17.04 16.71
N LEU A 6 -20.16 16.96 18.05
CA LEU A 6 -18.99 16.45 18.77
C LEU A 6 -18.79 14.97 18.49
N TRP A 7 -19.87 14.17 18.53
CA TRP A 7 -19.81 12.75 18.16
C TRP A 7 -19.37 12.55 16.72
N GLN A 8 -19.80 13.40 15.80
CA GLN A 8 -19.37 13.35 14.40
C GLN A 8 -17.86 13.55 14.26
N LEU A 9 -17.28 14.50 14.97
CA LEU A 9 -15.84 14.75 14.96
C LEU A 9 -15.07 13.61 15.63
N LEU A 10 -15.54 13.13 16.78
CA LEU A 10 -14.92 12.00 17.50
C LEU A 10 -14.92 10.71 16.67
N LEU A 11 -16.02 10.38 16.00
CA LEU A 11 -16.11 9.21 15.14
C LEU A 11 -15.15 9.33 13.95
N SER A 12 -14.98 10.52 13.40
CA SER A 12 -14.04 10.76 12.30
C SER A 12 -12.58 10.60 12.75
N ALA A 13 -12.21 11.17 13.88
CA ALA A 13 -10.88 10.98 14.46
C ALA A 13 -10.61 9.52 14.83
N LEU A 14 -11.59 8.83 15.42
CA LEU A 14 -11.50 7.39 15.73
C LEU A 14 -11.24 6.57 14.48
N ALA A 15 -11.96 6.83 13.39
CA ALA A 15 -11.76 6.13 12.12
C ALA A 15 -10.31 6.28 11.61
N GLY A 16 -9.75 7.49 11.67
CA GLY A 16 -8.37 7.76 11.29
C GLY A 16 -7.36 7.00 12.15
N ALA A 17 -7.57 6.98 13.46
CA ALA A 17 -6.72 6.24 14.39
C ALA A 17 -6.78 4.73 14.14
N LEU A 18 -7.98 4.16 13.96
CA LEU A 18 -8.15 2.74 13.66
C LEU A 18 -7.44 2.33 12.37
N LEU A 19 -7.51 3.17 11.34
CA LEU A 19 -6.81 2.91 10.07
C LEU A 19 -5.29 2.91 10.26
N ALA A 20 -4.76 3.87 11.02
CA ALA A 20 -3.32 3.97 11.28
C ALA A 20 -2.79 2.79 12.08
N LEU A 21 -3.55 2.28 13.07
CA LEU A 21 -3.18 1.12 13.86
C LEU A 21 -3.06 -0.17 13.02
N GLY A 22 -3.65 -0.22 11.84
CA GLY A 22 -3.46 -1.30 10.88
C GLY A 22 -2.05 -1.34 10.25
N LEU A 23 -1.29 -0.25 10.32
CA LEU A 23 0.02 -0.07 9.72
C LEU A 23 1.16 -0.31 10.73
N PRO A 24 2.42 -0.49 10.25
CA PRO A 24 3.58 -0.49 11.16
C PRO A 24 3.69 0.82 11.95
N PRO A 25 4.10 0.77 13.22
CA PRO A 25 4.64 -0.38 13.92
C PRO A 25 3.59 -1.31 14.55
N TRP A 26 2.33 -0.91 14.64
CA TRP A 26 1.30 -1.65 15.40
C TRP A 26 0.83 -2.92 14.69
N LYS A 27 0.67 -2.89 13.36
CA LYS A 27 0.29 -4.04 12.50
C LYS A 27 -0.99 -4.78 12.94
N VAL A 28 -1.96 -4.06 13.53
CA VAL A 28 -3.28 -4.62 13.89
C VAL A 28 -4.15 -4.70 12.64
N SER A 29 -3.77 -5.57 11.71
CA SER A 29 -4.26 -5.60 10.32
C SER A 29 -5.78 -5.78 10.20
N TRP A 30 -6.43 -6.47 11.13
CA TRP A 30 -7.88 -6.68 11.08
C TRP A 30 -8.69 -5.38 11.26
N LEU A 31 -8.12 -4.35 11.90
CA LEU A 31 -8.79 -3.06 12.08
C LEU A 31 -9.15 -2.39 10.75
N VAL A 32 -8.40 -2.64 9.69
CA VAL A 32 -8.67 -2.05 8.37
C VAL A 32 -10.06 -2.39 7.85
N TRP A 33 -10.63 -3.55 8.24
CA TRP A 33 -11.95 -4.01 7.79
C TRP A 33 -13.13 -3.28 8.45
N VAL A 34 -12.88 -2.51 9.52
CA VAL A 34 -13.90 -1.75 10.25
C VAL A 34 -13.53 -0.27 10.44
N ALA A 35 -12.32 0.13 10.04
CA ALA A 35 -11.77 1.47 10.30
C ALA A 35 -12.60 2.61 9.70
N PHE A 36 -13.22 2.40 8.54
CA PHE A 36 -14.04 3.42 7.87
C PHE A 36 -15.49 3.48 8.39
N VAL A 37 -15.95 2.46 9.12
CA VAL A 37 -17.36 2.41 9.61
C VAL A 37 -17.72 3.65 10.45
N PRO A 38 -16.91 4.11 11.43
CA PRO A 38 -17.25 5.27 12.24
C PRO A 38 -17.42 6.55 11.42
N VAL A 39 -16.53 6.83 10.47
CA VAL A 39 -16.64 8.03 9.62
C VAL A 39 -17.82 7.93 8.65
N LEU A 40 -18.16 6.73 8.14
CA LEU A 40 -19.35 6.52 7.31
C LEU A 40 -20.65 6.76 8.09
N VAL A 41 -20.72 6.32 9.34
CA VAL A 41 -21.83 6.66 10.25
C VAL A 41 -21.95 8.17 10.40
N SER A 42 -20.84 8.83 10.65
CA SER A 42 -20.77 10.28 10.83
C SER A 42 -21.25 11.04 9.59
N LEU A 43 -20.77 10.69 8.41
CA LEU A 43 -21.06 11.37 7.15
C LEU A 43 -22.47 11.09 6.62
N LEU A 44 -22.94 9.84 6.71
CA LEU A 44 -24.13 9.38 6.00
C LEU A 44 -25.38 9.23 6.88
N VAL A 45 -25.22 8.94 8.18
CA VAL A 45 -26.36 8.81 9.11
C VAL A 45 -26.62 10.12 9.85
N LEU A 46 -25.57 10.70 10.44
CA LEU A 46 -25.70 11.91 11.25
C LEU A 46 -25.80 13.19 10.39
N ARG A 47 -25.41 13.15 9.16
CA ARG A 47 -25.46 14.18 8.12
C ARG A 47 -25.37 15.63 8.64
N GLY A 48 -24.16 16.09 8.89
CA GLY A 48 -23.89 17.45 9.32
C GLY A 48 -24.01 18.51 8.22
N ARG A 49 -23.80 19.77 8.58
CA ARG A 49 -23.66 20.90 7.64
C ARG A 49 -22.35 20.72 6.84
N ALA A 50 -22.28 21.34 5.64
CA ALA A 50 -21.11 21.23 4.77
C ALA A 50 -19.78 21.53 5.48
N VAL A 51 -19.71 22.59 6.30
CA VAL A 51 -18.51 22.94 7.08
C VAL A 51 -18.09 21.81 8.02
N LEU A 52 -19.05 21.16 8.67
CA LEU A 52 -18.76 20.03 9.56
C LEU A 52 -18.23 18.83 8.78
N VAL A 53 -18.70 18.59 7.56
CA VAL A 53 -18.20 17.54 6.68
C VAL A 53 -16.73 17.77 6.30
N LEU A 54 -16.34 19.02 6.03
CA LEU A 54 -14.94 19.38 5.76
C LEU A 54 -14.05 19.11 7.00
N LEU A 55 -14.53 19.51 8.19
CA LEU A 55 -13.81 19.23 9.45
C LEU A 55 -13.70 17.74 9.73
N GLN A 56 -14.72 16.95 9.43
CA GLN A 56 -14.67 15.49 9.53
C GLN A 56 -13.59 14.89 8.62
N GLY A 57 -13.48 15.40 7.39
CA GLY A 57 -12.44 14.99 6.44
C GLY A 57 -11.02 15.30 6.95
N ILE A 58 -10.82 16.51 7.50
CA ILE A 58 -9.56 16.91 8.13
C ILE A 58 -9.23 15.98 9.30
N LEU A 59 -10.18 15.77 10.21
CA LEU A 59 -9.95 14.95 11.39
C LEU A 59 -9.70 13.48 11.04
N PHE A 60 -10.45 12.91 10.11
CA PHE A 60 -10.27 11.53 9.69
C PHE A 60 -8.89 11.30 9.09
N SER A 61 -8.57 11.99 8.00
CA SER A 61 -7.29 11.78 7.32
C SER A 61 -6.10 12.43 8.02
N GLY A 62 -6.33 13.56 8.72
CA GLY A 62 -5.31 14.19 9.54
C GLY A 62 -4.90 13.32 10.73
N THR A 63 -5.85 12.72 11.46
CA THR A 63 -5.55 11.76 12.54
C THR A 63 -4.85 10.53 11.99
N PHE A 64 -5.29 10.00 10.85
CA PHE A 64 -4.59 8.90 10.19
C PHE A 64 -3.14 9.28 9.90
N GLY A 65 -2.89 10.43 9.26
CA GLY A 65 -1.53 10.91 8.97
C GLY A 65 -0.71 11.15 10.23
N LEU A 66 -1.27 11.83 11.23
CA LEU A 66 -0.57 12.13 12.47
C LEU A 66 -0.14 10.85 13.22
N VAL A 67 -1.03 9.87 13.33
CA VAL A 67 -0.73 8.61 14.01
C VAL A 67 0.24 7.77 13.17
N ALA A 68 0.02 7.60 11.87
CA ALA A 68 0.90 6.81 11.00
C ALA A 68 2.32 7.38 10.90
N PHE A 69 2.47 8.71 10.93
CA PHE A 69 3.75 9.39 10.79
C PHE A 69 4.22 10.10 12.06
N HIS A 70 3.75 9.66 13.25
CA HIS A 70 4.13 10.23 14.54
C HIS A 70 5.65 10.26 14.79
N TRP A 71 6.39 9.39 14.13
CA TRP A 71 7.85 9.33 14.22
C TRP A 71 8.53 10.57 13.63
N LEU A 72 7.93 11.24 12.62
CA LEU A 72 8.44 12.54 12.12
C LEU A 72 8.41 13.63 13.19
N TRP A 73 7.40 13.60 14.06
CA TRP A 73 7.36 14.51 15.21
C TRP A 73 8.52 14.27 16.19
N LYS A 74 8.81 13.01 16.48
CA LYS A 74 9.90 12.61 17.37
C LYS A 74 11.28 12.97 16.81
N GLU A 75 11.45 12.94 15.51
CA GLU A 75 12.70 13.29 14.81
C GLU A 75 12.80 14.77 14.44
N HIS A 76 11.89 15.62 14.96
CA HIS A 76 11.85 17.06 14.68
C HIS A 76 11.73 17.44 13.18
N ARG A 77 11.22 16.53 12.34
CA ARG A 77 11.00 16.73 10.89
C ARG A 77 9.63 17.37 10.64
N TYR A 78 9.39 18.54 11.23
CA TYR A 78 8.07 19.18 11.24
C TYR A 78 7.58 19.64 9.87
N GLN A 79 8.48 20.05 8.98
CA GLN A 79 8.12 20.46 7.61
C GLN A 79 7.54 19.29 6.82
N GLU A 80 8.18 18.13 6.89
CA GLU A 80 7.72 16.92 6.24
C GLU A 80 6.39 16.45 6.83
N LEU A 81 6.27 16.45 8.14
CA LEU A 81 5.01 16.13 8.81
C LEU A 81 3.89 17.08 8.38
N GLY A 82 4.13 18.39 8.34
CA GLY A 82 3.17 19.38 7.86
C GLY A 82 2.72 19.14 6.43
N THR A 83 3.66 18.81 5.53
CA THR A 83 3.36 18.48 4.13
C THR A 83 2.48 17.23 4.02
N ILE A 84 2.81 16.19 4.76
CA ILE A 84 2.03 14.94 4.81
C ILE A 84 0.63 15.20 5.36
N LEU A 85 0.53 15.88 6.52
CA LEU A 85 -0.77 16.19 7.12
C LEU A 85 -1.63 17.06 6.21
N GLY A 86 -1.05 18.02 5.50
CA GLY A 86 -1.73 18.83 4.50
C GLY A 86 -2.32 17.99 3.37
N ALA A 87 -1.52 17.11 2.76
CA ALA A 87 -1.96 16.25 1.67
C ALA A 87 -3.00 15.21 2.10
N PHE A 88 -2.83 14.60 3.28
CA PHE A 88 -3.82 13.67 3.83
C PHE A 88 -5.13 14.38 4.18
N SER A 89 -5.06 15.57 4.79
CA SER A 89 -6.24 16.37 5.11
C SER A 89 -7.00 16.79 3.85
N LEU A 90 -6.29 17.22 2.80
CA LEU A 90 -6.90 17.56 1.51
C LEU A 90 -7.62 16.34 0.89
N HIS A 91 -6.97 15.18 0.90
CA HIS A 91 -7.60 13.92 0.49
C HIS A 91 -8.89 13.67 1.29
N GLY A 92 -8.83 13.75 2.61
CA GLY A 92 -9.98 13.53 3.49
C GLY A 92 -11.12 14.51 3.27
N ILE A 93 -10.82 15.79 3.05
CA ILE A 93 -11.80 16.85 2.73
C ILE A 93 -12.55 16.49 1.45
N ILE A 94 -11.81 16.21 0.36
CA ILE A 94 -12.42 15.94 -0.95
C ILE A 94 -13.24 14.64 -0.90
N TRP A 95 -12.70 13.59 -0.29
CA TRP A 95 -13.40 12.31 -0.14
C TRP A 95 -14.68 12.44 0.71
N SER A 96 -14.60 13.08 1.87
CA SER A 96 -15.75 13.25 2.76
C SER A 96 -16.85 14.08 2.11
N TRP A 97 -16.45 15.16 1.41
CA TRP A 97 -17.39 15.97 0.64
C TRP A 97 -18.05 15.17 -0.48
N PHE A 98 -17.27 14.37 -1.24
CA PHE A 98 -17.82 13.52 -2.30
C PHE A 98 -18.82 12.50 -1.74
N VAL A 99 -18.44 11.78 -0.69
CA VAL A 99 -19.31 10.78 -0.04
C VAL A 99 -20.60 11.42 0.47
N TRP A 100 -20.51 12.53 1.18
CA TRP A 100 -21.68 13.26 1.69
C TRP A 100 -22.59 13.77 0.58
N ARG A 101 -22.03 14.29 -0.51
CA ARG A 101 -22.78 14.93 -1.60
C ARG A 101 -23.39 13.92 -2.56
N PHE A 102 -22.69 12.85 -2.91
CA PHE A 102 -23.05 11.93 -3.99
C PHE A 102 -23.49 10.53 -3.52
N CYS A 103 -23.10 10.08 -2.33
CA CYS A 103 -23.51 8.78 -1.82
C CYS A 103 -24.82 8.89 -1.03
N LYS A 104 -25.95 8.92 -1.78
CA LYS A 104 -27.29 8.93 -1.16
C LYS A 104 -27.65 7.50 -0.72
N LEU A 105 -27.99 7.35 0.57
CA LEU A 105 -28.45 6.07 1.10
C LEU A 105 -29.87 5.77 0.58
N PRO A 106 -30.19 4.52 0.20
CA PRO A 106 -31.54 4.14 -0.14
C PRO A 106 -32.46 4.31 1.08
N GLU A 107 -33.66 4.79 0.82
CA GLU A 107 -34.71 4.86 1.84
C GLU A 107 -35.11 3.45 2.23
N LEU A 108 -35.04 3.17 3.51
CA LEU A 108 -35.53 1.93 4.11
C LEU A 108 -36.94 2.20 4.63
N ALA A 109 -37.92 1.38 4.24
CA ALA A 109 -39.27 1.49 4.76
C ALA A 109 -39.23 1.42 6.30
N LYS A 110 -39.71 2.48 6.94
CA LYS A 110 -39.86 2.48 8.41
C LYS A 110 -40.85 1.39 8.79
N PRO A 111 -40.61 0.66 9.89
CA PRO A 111 -41.64 -0.20 10.42
C PRO A 111 -42.84 0.70 10.73
N GLU A 112 -43.96 0.49 10.03
CA GLU A 112 -45.20 1.18 10.36
C GLU A 112 -45.57 0.81 11.80
N GLY A 113 -45.56 1.79 12.68
CA GLY A 113 -45.94 1.66 14.07
C GLY A 113 -47.44 1.46 14.22
N LYS A 114 -47.97 0.36 13.72
CA LYS A 114 -49.30 -0.08 14.09
C LYS A 114 -49.23 -0.79 15.44
N LYS A 115 -49.85 -0.21 16.43
CA LYS A 115 -50.32 -0.87 17.66
C LYS A 115 -51.30 -1.99 17.26
N GLY A 116 -50.81 -3.11 16.81
CA GLY A 116 -51.57 -4.28 16.46
C GLY A 116 -50.61 -5.46 16.39
N LYS A 117 -50.94 -6.54 17.05
CA LYS A 117 -50.23 -7.82 17.06
C LYS A 117 -49.78 -8.16 15.63
N GLN A 118 -48.53 -7.82 15.25
CA GLN A 118 -47.96 -8.32 14.02
C GLN A 118 -47.88 -9.83 14.16
N LYS A 119 -48.76 -10.55 13.46
CA LYS A 119 -48.49 -11.94 13.10
C LYS A 119 -47.12 -11.93 12.42
N LEU A 120 -46.17 -12.71 12.95
CA LEU A 120 -44.94 -13.07 12.26
C LEU A 120 -45.37 -13.63 10.90
N GLU A 121 -45.34 -12.76 9.87
CA GLU A 121 -45.51 -13.23 8.49
C GLU A 121 -44.37 -14.20 8.21
N PRO A 122 -44.64 -15.31 7.56
CA PRO A 122 -43.67 -16.37 7.34
C PRO A 122 -42.51 -15.86 6.50
N LEU A 123 -41.37 -16.49 6.64
CA LEU A 123 -40.04 -16.23 6.04
C LEU A 123 -40.03 -16.04 4.52
N PHE A 124 -41.15 -16.15 3.82
CA PHE A 124 -41.30 -15.92 2.39
C PHE A 124 -41.87 -14.52 2.15
N ILE A 125 -40.98 -13.58 1.95
CA ILE A 125 -41.33 -12.27 1.40
C ILE A 125 -41.92 -12.52 0.01
N GLY A 126 -43.16 -12.11 -0.25
CA GLY A 126 -43.79 -12.20 -1.57
C GLY A 126 -42.95 -11.48 -2.67
N ALA A 127 -43.27 -11.74 -3.93
CA ALA A 127 -42.49 -11.25 -5.08
C ALA A 127 -42.19 -9.74 -5.02
N ALA A 128 -43.14 -8.92 -4.56
CA ALA A 128 -42.97 -7.46 -4.39
C ALA A 128 -41.92 -7.12 -3.30
N GLY A 129 -41.89 -7.85 -2.20
CA GLY A 129 -40.90 -7.66 -1.14
C GLY A 129 -39.49 -8.09 -1.56
N ASN A 130 -39.39 -9.11 -2.40
CA ASN A 130 -38.11 -9.51 -3.00
C ASN A 130 -37.59 -8.46 -3.98
N ALA A 131 -38.42 -7.86 -4.84
CA ALA A 131 -38.04 -6.79 -5.76
C ALA A 131 -37.50 -5.57 -5.00
N GLU A 132 -38.15 -5.16 -3.92
CA GLU A 132 -37.68 -4.07 -3.06
C GLU A 132 -36.33 -4.41 -2.40
N ALA A 133 -36.14 -5.62 -1.89
CA ALA A 133 -34.92 -6.08 -1.27
C ALA A 133 -33.74 -6.08 -2.28
N TRP A 134 -33.99 -6.52 -3.51
CA TRP A 134 -33.02 -6.46 -4.61
C TRP A 134 -32.65 -5.02 -4.95
N ARG A 135 -33.62 -4.13 -5.07
CA ARG A 135 -33.41 -2.70 -5.34
C ARG A 135 -32.51 -2.07 -4.27
N ILE A 136 -32.74 -2.37 -3.00
CA ILE A 136 -31.92 -1.86 -1.89
C ILE A 136 -30.51 -2.44 -1.94
N SER A 137 -30.34 -3.75 -2.14
CA SER A 137 -29.03 -4.41 -2.16
C SER A 137 -28.18 -3.94 -3.35
N THR A 138 -28.76 -3.76 -4.53
CA THR A 138 -28.05 -3.18 -5.68
C THR A 138 -27.68 -1.72 -5.46
N ALA A 139 -28.52 -0.94 -4.78
CA ALA A 139 -28.19 0.43 -4.38
C ALA A 139 -27.04 0.46 -3.35
N HIS A 140 -26.99 -0.48 -2.40
CA HIS A 140 -25.89 -0.64 -1.46
C HIS A 140 -24.56 -0.92 -2.18
N LEU A 141 -24.55 -1.87 -3.12
CA LEU A 141 -23.35 -2.19 -3.91
C LEU A 141 -22.87 -0.96 -4.68
N ARG A 142 -23.78 -0.22 -5.33
CA ARG A 142 -23.44 1.03 -6.03
C ARG A 142 -22.81 2.06 -5.10
N VAL A 143 -23.41 2.29 -3.93
CA VAL A 143 -22.89 3.23 -2.93
C VAL A 143 -21.52 2.78 -2.43
N ALA A 144 -21.34 1.50 -2.16
CA ALA A 144 -20.06 0.94 -1.70
C ALA A 144 -18.95 1.10 -2.76
N VAL A 145 -19.26 0.85 -4.06
CA VAL A 145 -18.33 1.09 -5.18
C VAL A 145 -17.94 2.56 -5.27
N LEU A 146 -18.89 3.50 -5.10
CA LEU A 146 -18.57 4.94 -5.15
C LEU A 146 -17.71 5.38 -3.97
N ILE A 147 -17.99 4.89 -2.76
CA ILE A 147 -17.20 5.18 -1.56
C ILE A 147 -15.76 4.66 -1.74
N ALA A 148 -15.61 3.40 -2.17
CA ALA A 148 -14.31 2.78 -2.37
C ALA A 148 -13.56 3.38 -3.57
N GLY A 149 -14.26 3.57 -4.69
CA GLY A 149 -13.68 4.13 -5.90
C GLY A 149 -13.18 5.56 -5.72
N SER A 150 -13.95 6.41 -5.03
CA SER A 150 -13.51 7.78 -4.74
C SER A 150 -12.30 7.83 -3.81
N TRP A 151 -12.24 6.95 -2.80
CA TRP A 151 -11.05 6.82 -1.96
C TRP A 151 -9.84 6.40 -2.78
N THR A 152 -9.96 5.32 -3.55
CA THR A 152 -8.89 4.73 -4.35
C THR A 152 -8.33 5.71 -5.39
N PHE A 153 -9.21 6.44 -6.07
CA PHE A 153 -8.81 7.47 -7.02
C PHE A 153 -8.03 8.62 -6.35
N LEU A 154 -8.54 9.13 -5.22
CA LEU A 154 -7.88 10.22 -4.50
C LEU A 154 -6.57 9.77 -3.84
N GLU A 155 -6.47 8.52 -3.40
CA GLU A 155 -5.23 7.92 -2.90
C GLU A 155 -4.17 7.86 -3.99
N TRP A 156 -4.55 7.50 -5.21
CA TRP A 156 -3.68 7.52 -6.38
C TRP A 156 -3.24 8.96 -6.73
N CYS A 157 -4.17 9.93 -6.76
CA CYS A 157 -3.84 11.35 -6.97
C CYS A 157 -2.85 11.85 -5.89
N ARG A 158 -3.07 11.50 -4.63
CA ARG A 158 -2.16 11.84 -3.54
C ARG A 158 -0.77 11.22 -3.78
N GLY A 159 -0.72 9.98 -4.25
CA GLY A 159 0.54 9.28 -4.57
C GLY A 159 1.32 9.90 -5.74
N MET A 160 0.65 10.66 -6.61
CA MET A 160 1.33 11.44 -7.67
C MET A 160 1.93 12.75 -7.15
N ILE A 161 1.34 13.34 -6.11
CA ILE A 161 1.79 14.59 -5.50
C ILE A 161 2.84 14.31 -4.43
N LEU A 162 2.56 13.35 -3.57
CA LEU A 162 3.48 12.76 -2.60
C LEU A 162 3.84 11.37 -3.09
N THR A 163 4.87 10.76 -2.51
CA THR A 163 5.13 9.34 -2.78
C THR A 163 3.93 8.47 -2.35
N SER A 164 3.73 7.32 -3.00
CA SER A 164 2.65 6.37 -2.69
C SER A 164 2.83 5.66 -1.34
N TRP A 165 3.12 6.42 -0.30
CA TRP A 165 3.40 5.91 1.03
C TRP A 165 2.14 5.57 1.81
N ASN A 166 2.17 4.43 2.45
CA ASN A 166 1.11 3.93 3.34
C ASN A 166 -0.31 4.07 2.73
N PRO A 167 -0.61 3.40 1.62
CA PRO A 167 -1.98 3.28 1.17
C PRO A 167 -2.82 2.54 2.22
N ALA A 168 -4.12 2.84 2.30
CA ALA A 168 -5.02 2.22 3.27
C ALA A 168 -5.01 0.69 3.20
N GLY A 169 -4.86 0.15 1.98
CA GLY A 169 -4.80 -1.28 1.72
C GLY A 169 -3.52 -1.98 2.20
N LEU A 170 -2.48 -1.23 2.61
CA LEU A 170 -1.23 -1.85 3.07
C LEU A 170 -1.44 -2.77 4.28
N ALA A 171 -2.39 -2.47 5.15
CA ALA A 171 -2.75 -3.33 6.27
C ALA A 171 -3.27 -4.72 5.82
N VAL A 172 -3.84 -4.83 4.62
CA VAL A 172 -4.30 -6.09 4.03
C VAL A 172 -3.14 -6.92 3.47
N ALA A 173 -2.03 -6.27 3.11
CA ALA A 173 -0.87 -6.90 2.48
C ALA A 173 -0.18 -7.97 3.33
N SER A 174 -0.46 -8.04 4.64
CA SER A 174 -0.02 -9.11 5.52
C SER A 174 -0.62 -10.49 5.14
N ASN A 175 -1.78 -10.50 4.49
CA ASN A 175 -2.43 -11.72 4.00
C ASN A 175 -1.91 -12.04 2.60
N LEU A 176 -1.07 -13.08 2.49
CA LEU A 176 -0.39 -13.43 1.23
C LEU A 176 -1.34 -13.74 0.06
N PRO A 177 -2.45 -14.50 0.22
CA PRO A 177 -3.45 -14.65 -0.81
C PRO A 177 -4.08 -13.34 -1.29
N LEU A 178 -4.51 -12.46 -0.38
CA LEU A 178 -5.09 -11.17 -0.74
C LEU A 178 -4.06 -10.24 -1.39
N LEU A 179 -2.80 -10.33 -0.97
CA LEU A 179 -1.70 -9.56 -1.56
C LEU A 179 -1.57 -9.83 -3.07
N GLN A 180 -1.92 -11.04 -3.57
CA GLN A 180 -1.81 -11.34 -5.00
C GLN A 180 -2.72 -10.46 -5.88
N LEU A 181 -3.76 -9.85 -5.31
CA LEU A 181 -4.61 -8.89 -6.03
C LEU A 181 -3.79 -7.75 -6.65
N VAL A 182 -2.69 -7.35 -6.00
CA VAL A 182 -1.84 -6.26 -6.51
C VAL A 182 -1.17 -6.58 -7.85
N ARG A 183 -1.04 -7.86 -8.22
CA ARG A 183 -0.51 -8.27 -9.53
C ARG A 183 -1.41 -7.84 -10.69
N VAL A 184 -2.70 -7.64 -10.40
CA VAL A 184 -3.71 -7.24 -11.38
C VAL A 184 -4.01 -5.74 -11.28
N THR A 185 -4.17 -5.24 -10.06
CA THR A 185 -4.73 -3.91 -9.79
C THR A 185 -3.71 -2.90 -9.28
N GLY A 186 -2.48 -3.32 -9.03
CA GLY A 186 -1.53 -2.55 -8.24
C GLY A 186 -1.93 -2.45 -6.76
N PRO A 187 -1.18 -1.70 -5.97
CA PRO A 187 -1.42 -1.57 -4.52
C PRO A 187 -2.80 -0.98 -4.20
N PHE A 188 -3.37 -0.22 -5.13
CA PHE A 188 -4.65 0.46 -4.97
C PHE A 188 -5.85 -0.51 -4.89
N GLY A 189 -5.72 -1.73 -5.42
CA GLY A 189 -6.76 -2.76 -5.30
C GLY A 189 -7.00 -3.22 -3.88
N LEU A 190 -5.95 -3.27 -3.05
CA LEU A 190 -6.09 -3.59 -1.63
C LEU A 190 -6.85 -2.48 -0.88
N SER A 191 -6.58 -1.22 -1.21
CA SER A 191 -7.34 -0.08 -0.65
C SER A 191 -8.81 -0.15 -1.08
N PHE A 192 -9.07 -0.45 -2.36
CA PHE A 192 -10.43 -0.58 -2.88
C PHE A 192 -11.22 -1.65 -2.13
N ILE A 193 -10.71 -2.87 -2.01
CA ILE A 193 -11.45 -3.96 -1.33
C ILE A 193 -11.63 -3.68 0.16
N ALA A 194 -10.65 -3.08 0.83
CA ALA A 194 -10.76 -2.70 2.24
C ALA A 194 -11.88 -1.68 2.45
N VAL A 195 -11.89 -0.59 1.69
CA VAL A 195 -12.92 0.46 1.80
C VAL A 195 -14.30 -0.05 1.35
N PHE A 196 -14.35 -0.86 0.28
CA PHE A 196 -15.58 -1.48 -0.19
C PHE A 196 -16.22 -2.38 0.87
N ALA A 197 -15.42 -3.25 1.50
CA ALA A 197 -15.90 -4.12 2.58
C ALA A 197 -16.43 -3.30 3.76
N ASN A 198 -15.71 -2.24 4.19
CA ASN A 198 -16.18 -1.32 5.22
C ASN A 198 -17.53 -0.68 4.88
N ALA A 199 -17.71 -0.24 3.63
CA ALA A 199 -18.96 0.35 3.18
C ALA A 199 -20.10 -0.67 3.24
N ILE A 200 -19.88 -1.92 2.83
CA ILE A 200 -20.89 -2.98 2.92
C ILE A 200 -21.20 -3.33 4.38
N ILE A 201 -20.19 -3.44 5.24
CA ILE A 201 -20.38 -3.66 6.68
C ILE A 201 -21.24 -2.56 7.30
N PHE A 202 -20.92 -1.29 6.99
CA PHE A 202 -21.71 -0.15 7.44
C PHE A 202 -23.18 -0.23 6.96
N LEU A 203 -23.39 -0.49 5.66
CA LEU A 203 -24.72 -0.58 5.07
C LEU A 203 -25.53 -1.77 5.63
N ALA A 204 -24.88 -2.91 5.86
CA ALA A 204 -25.46 -4.08 6.47
C ALA A 204 -25.90 -3.83 7.94
N ILE A 205 -25.03 -3.21 8.73
CA ILE A 205 -25.35 -2.81 10.12
C ILE A 205 -26.53 -1.83 10.13
N ARG A 206 -26.50 -0.80 9.28
CA ARG A 206 -27.61 0.15 9.16
C ARG A 206 -28.92 -0.55 8.84
N ARG A 207 -28.92 -1.49 7.89
CA ARG A 207 -30.12 -2.25 7.53
C ARG A 207 -30.62 -3.12 8.68
N LEU A 208 -29.70 -3.81 9.37
CA LEU A 208 -30.03 -4.65 10.52
C LEU A 208 -30.69 -3.84 11.66
N VAL A 209 -30.16 -2.64 11.93
CA VAL A 209 -30.70 -1.74 12.98
C VAL A 209 -32.04 -1.16 12.60
N LEU A 210 -32.25 -0.77 11.33
CA LEU A 210 -33.48 -0.09 10.89
C LEU A 210 -34.61 -1.06 10.48
N GLN A 211 -34.28 -2.28 10.10
CA GLN A 211 -35.24 -3.29 9.65
C GLN A 211 -34.98 -4.67 10.32
N PRO A 212 -35.01 -4.78 11.66
CA PRO A 212 -34.84 -6.03 12.34
C PRO A 212 -35.97 -6.99 11.92
N GLY A 213 -35.61 -8.25 11.58
CA GLY A 213 -36.54 -9.28 11.19
C GLY A 213 -36.89 -9.41 9.70
N ARG A 214 -36.50 -8.45 8.84
CA ARG A 214 -36.74 -8.51 7.39
C ARG A 214 -35.51 -8.97 6.59
N MET A 215 -34.80 -10.00 7.04
CA MET A 215 -33.54 -10.46 6.46
C MET A 215 -33.70 -11.73 5.61
N GLY A 216 -34.50 -11.66 4.55
CA GLY A 216 -34.55 -12.70 3.51
C GLY A 216 -33.28 -12.73 2.65
N TRP A 217 -33.15 -13.72 1.75
CA TRP A 217 -31.99 -13.89 0.86
C TRP A 217 -31.68 -12.65 0.02
N ALA A 218 -32.70 -12.05 -0.60
CA ALA A 218 -32.57 -10.84 -1.38
C ALA A 218 -32.02 -9.65 -0.55
N ALA A 219 -32.29 -9.63 0.74
CA ALA A 219 -31.84 -8.63 1.67
C ALA A 219 -30.36 -8.79 2.09
N ARG A 220 -29.76 -9.95 1.86
CA ARG A 220 -28.36 -10.28 2.17
C ARG A 220 -27.47 -10.32 0.92
N PHE A 221 -28.05 -10.05 -0.24
CA PHE A 221 -27.35 -10.19 -1.52
C PHE A 221 -26.06 -9.38 -1.58
N ASP A 222 -26.04 -8.15 -1.09
CA ASP A 222 -24.87 -7.28 -1.02
C ASP A 222 -23.75 -7.88 -0.17
N ILE A 223 -24.10 -8.50 0.98
CA ILE A 223 -23.14 -9.20 1.84
C ILE A 223 -22.62 -10.45 1.14
N VAL A 224 -23.52 -11.27 0.57
CA VAL A 224 -23.16 -12.52 -0.10
C VAL A 224 -22.23 -12.25 -1.29
N VAL A 225 -22.55 -11.24 -2.11
CA VAL A 225 -21.69 -10.84 -3.24
C VAL A 225 -20.32 -10.38 -2.74
N THR A 226 -20.28 -9.59 -1.67
CA THR A 226 -19.00 -9.12 -1.12
C THR A 226 -18.16 -10.28 -0.61
N LEU A 227 -18.74 -11.20 0.15
CA LEU A 227 -18.04 -12.40 0.64
C LEU A 227 -17.60 -13.30 -0.51
N ALA A 228 -18.43 -13.45 -1.56
CA ALA A 228 -18.07 -14.22 -2.74
C ALA A 228 -16.89 -13.57 -3.50
N ILE A 229 -16.88 -12.25 -3.66
CA ILE A 229 -15.76 -11.52 -4.29
C ILE A 229 -14.48 -11.73 -3.46
N LEU A 230 -14.53 -11.52 -2.14
CA LEU A 230 -13.37 -11.73 -1.26
C LEU A 230 -12.89 -13.18 -1.29
N PHE A 231 -13.80 -14.13 -1.32
CA PHE A 231 -13.47 -15.56 -1.44
C PHE A 231 -12.79 -15.88 -2.77
N VAL A 232 -13.33 -15.39 -3.88
CA VAL A 232 -12.73 -15.59 -5.21
C VAL A 232 -11.34 -14.96 -5.28
N ILE A 233 -11.17 -13.74 -4.77
CA ILE A 233 -9.86 -13.08 -4.71
C ILE A 233 -8.88 -13.89 -3.85
N ALA A 234 -9.31 -14.37 -2.69
CA ALA A 234 -8.46 -15.17 -1.80
C ALA A 234 -8.12 -16.53 -2.42
N ALA A 235 -9.09 -17.21 -3.04
CA ALA A 235 -8.88 -18.51 -3.69
C ALA A 235 -7.94 -18.39 -4.89
N ALA A 236 -8.18 -17.42 -5.78
CA ALA A 236 -7.27 -17.12 -6.88
C ALA A 236 -5.88 -16.72 -6.37
N GLY A 237 -5.85 -15.86 -5.36
CA GLY A 237 -4.61 -15.43 -4.72
C GLY A 237 -3.83 -16.58 -4.09
N PHE A 238 -4.49 -17.57 -3.54
CA PHE A 238 -3.83 -18.77 -3.01
C PHE A 238 -3.10 -19.55 -4.13
N GLN A 239 -3.69 -19.66 -5.30
CA GLN A 239 -3.05 -20.28 -6.48
C GLN A 239 -1.85 -19.45 -6.95
N PHE A 240 -2.01 -18.14 -7.07
CA PHE A 240 -0.92 -17.24 -7.50
C PHE A 240 0.21 -17.08 -6.47
N ALA A 241 -0.05 -17.36 -5.20
CA ALA A 241 0.96 -17.33 -4.13
C ALA A 241 1.88 -18.56 -4.16
N GLN A 242 1.50 -19.63 -4.89
CA GLN A 242 2.39 -20.77 -5.07
C GLN A 242 3.57 -20.36 -5.96
N PRO A 243 4.81 -20.65 -5.54
CA PRO A 243 5.96 -20.38 -6.39
C PRO A 243 5.88 -21.26 -7.64
N ALA A 244 5.79 -20.64 -8.81
CA ALA A 244 6.02 -21.34 -10.05
C ALA A 244 7.52 -21.69 -10.14
N PRO A 245 7.90 -22.88 -10.66
CA PRO A 245 9.30 -23.17 -10.91
C PRO A 245 9.85 -22.13 -11.90
N GLN A 246 10.84 -21.38 -11.43
CA GLN A 246 11.52 -20.38 -12.25
C GLN A 246 12.84 -20.96 -12.76
N PRO A 247 13.18 -20.73 -14.04
CA PRO A 247 14.40 -21.32 -14.61
C PRO A 247 15.68 -20.67 -14.11
N LEU A 248 15.59 -19.47 -13.53
CA LEU A 248 16.73 -18.67 -13.14
C LEU A 248 16.79 -18.55 -11.63
N GLN A 249 17.93 -18.90 -11.03
CA GLN A 249 18.15 -18.86 -9.59
C GLN A 249 19.48 -18.23 -9.26
N LEU A 250 19.51 -17.42 -8.21
CA LEU A 250 20.75 -16.99 -7.54
C LEU A 250 20.71 -17.36 -6.06
N ARG A 251 21.84 -17.79 -5.56
CA ARG A 251 22.05 -17.96 -4.14
C ARG A 251 22.56 -16.64 -3.54
N ILE A 252 21.69 -15.95 -2.83
CA ILE A 252 21.95 -14.60 -2.33
C ILE A 252 22.20 -14.67 -0.83
N CYS A 253 23.22 -13.97 -0.39
CA CYS A 253 23.56 -13.77 1.00
C CYS A 253 23.14 -12.34 1.41
N ILE A 254 22.38 -12.22 2.48
CA ILE A 254 22.04 -10.95 3.13
C ILE A 254 22.56 -10.91 4.55
N THR A 255 22.83 -9.72 5.03
CA THR A 255 23.27 -9.48 6.41
C THR A 255 22.76 -8.14 6.89
N ALA A 256 22.47 -8.02 8.17
CA ALA A 256 22.11 -6.75 8.80
C ALA A 256 23.25 -6.27 9.72
N SER A 257 24.51 -6.44 9.29
CA SER A 257 25.67 -6.03 10.07
C SER A 257 25.66 -4.53 10.35
N PRO A 258 25.99 -4.11 11.58
CA PRO A 258 26.19 -2.70 11.91
C PRO A 258 27.46 -2.12 11.26
N GLY A 259 28.36 -2.99 10.76
CA GLY A 259 29.63 -2.59 10.18
C GLY A 259 29.49 -1.79 8.90
N THR A 260 30.37 -0.82 8.75
CA THR A 260 30.43 0.08 7.58
C THR A 260 31.84 0.14 7.01
N SER A 261 32.79 -0.65 7.56
CA SER A 261 34.17 -0.65 7.11
C SER A 261 34.40 -1.68 6.01
N ARG A 262 35.33 -1.37 5.13
CA ARG A 262 35.78 -2.26 4.06
C ARG A 262 36.45 -3.54 4.62
N ASP A 263 37.21 -3.38 5.72
CA ASP A 263 37.90 -4.50 6.34
C ASP A 263 36.92 -5.53 6.93
N GLU A 264 35.82 -5.05 7.53
CA GLU A 264 34.77 -5.95 8.05
C GLU A 264 34.11 -6.73 6.91
N LEU A 265 33.80 -6.08 5.79
CA LEU A 265 33.30 -6.75 4.60
C LEU A 265 34.29 -7.80 4.09
N THR A 266 35.58 -7.45 4.00
CA THR A 266 36.62 -8.35 3.52
C THR A 266 36.77 -9.57 4.43
N ASN A 267 36.65 -9.39 5.73
CA ASN A 267 36.71 -10.48 6.71
C ASN A 267 35.49 -11.42 6.66
N LEU A 268 34.36 -10.97 6.17
CA LEU A 268 33.16 -11.79 6.00
C LEU A 268 33.15 -12.61 4.71
N LEU A 269 33.85 -12.17 3.66
CA LEU A 269 33.86 -12.83 2.35
C LEU A 269 34.21 -14.32 2.37
N PRO A 270 35.20 -14.82 3.16
CA PRO A 270 35.48 -16.26 3.25
C PRO A 270 34.27 -17.05 3.76
N GLY A 271 33.54 -16.50 4.75
CA GLY A 271 32.31 -17.11 5.26
C GLY A 271 31.19 -17.15 4.20
N VAL A 272 31.06 -16.09 3.41
CA VAL A 272 30.08 -16.03 2.30
C VAL A 272 30.45 -17.04 1.21
N ALA A 273 31.73 -17.18 0.89
CA ALA A 273 32.21 -18.15 -0.10
C ALA A 273 31.95 -19.61 0.36
N THR A 274 32.14 -19.91 1.64
CA THR A 274 31.81 -21.25 2.18
C THR A 274 30.34 -21.58 2.09
N LEU A 275 29.47 -20.57 2.14
CA LEU A 275 28.05 -20.72 1.94
C LEU A 275 27.64 -20.84 0.46
N LYS A 276 28.62 -20.81 -0.46
CA LYS A 276 28.42 -20.88 -1.92
C LYS A 276 27.44 -19.86 -2.42
N ALA A 277 27.48 -18.63 -1.90
CA ALA A 277 26.63 -17.54 -2.36
C ALA A 277 27.16 -16.99 -3.69
N ASP A 278 26.26 -16.68 -4.60
CA ASP A 278 26.56 -16.01 -5.87
C ASP A 278 26.69 -14.49 -5.71
N LEU A 279 25.93 -13.95 -4.76
CA LEU A 279 25.86 -12.52 -4.50
C LEU A 279 25.75 -12.25 -3.00
N LEU A 280 26.57 -11.34 -2.51
CA LEU A 280 26.43 -10.71 -1.19
C LEU A 280 25.85 -9.32 -1.35
N VAL A 281 24.79 -9.03 -0.62
CA VAL A 281 24.25 -7.67 -0.49
C VAL A 281 24.73 -7.12 0.85
N TRP A 282 25.41 -5.97 0.78
CA TRP A 282 26.00 -5.28 1.94
C TRP A 282 25.50 -3.84 2.00
N ARG A 283 24.98 -3.43 3.13
CA ARG A 283 24.28 -2.14 3.27
C ARG A 283 25.08 -0.95 2.78
N ARG A 284 26.30 -0.74 3.32
CA ARG A 284 27.12 0.44 2.98
C ARG A 284 28.57 0.28 3.33
N ILE A 285 29.41 1.00 2.60
CA ILE A 285 30.83 1.24 2.91
C ILE A 285 31.04 2.76 3.00
N ASN A 286 31.82 3.22 3.99
CA ASN A 286 32.27 4.60 4.10
C ASN A 286 33.50 4.83 3.22
N GLU A 287 33.41 5.73 2.24
CA GLU A 287 34.52 6.04 1.33
C GLU A 287 35.61 6.90 1.99
N GLY A 288 35.29 7.66 3.04
CA GLY A 288 36.19 8.61 3.70
C GLY A 288 37.31 7.97 4.53
N GLU A 289 37.24 6.68 4.87
CA GLU A 289 38.24 6.02 5.72
C GLU A 289 39.43 5.43 4.95
N THR A 290 39.33 5.32 3.62
CA THR A 290 40.45 4.80 2.82
C THR A 290 40.36 5.34 1.39
N GLY A 291 41.34 6.16 1.00
CA GLY A 291 41.47 6.60 -0.38
C GLY A 291 41.40 5.41 -1.36
N SER A 292 40.71 5.60 -2.45
CA SER A 292 40.72 4.90 -3.76
C SER A 292 41.23 3.46 -3.91
N LYS A 293 41.46 2.69 -2.85
CA LYS A 293 41.89 1.29 -2.98
C LYS A 293 40.72 0.41 -3.37
N SER A 294 40.78 -0.26 -4.50
CA SER A 294 39.81 -1.28 -4.92
C SER A 294 39.65 -2.36 -3.85
N LEU A 295 38.43 -2.86 -3.66
CA LEU A 295 38.17 -4.01 -2.79
C LEU A 295 39.05 -5.16 -3.28
N ASN A 296 40.00 -5.64 -2.45
CA ASN A 296 40.90 -6.72 -2.84
C ASN A 296 40.18 -8.06 -2.74
N ARG A 297 39.17 -8.23 -3.61
CA ARG A 297 38.25 -9.36 -3.62
C ARG A 297 38.84 -10.61 -4.29
N THR A 298 39.67 -10.39 -5.29
CA THR A 298 40.19 -11.46 -6.15
C THR A 298 41.00 -12.50 -5.42
N SER A 299 41.56 -12.13 -4.27
CA SER A 299 42.32 -13.07 -3.45
C SER A 299 41.49 -13.84 -2.42
N VAL A 300 40.28 -13.36 -2.07
CA VAL A 300 39.51 -13.89 -0.92
C VAL A 300 38.25 -14.65 -1.34
N ALA A 301 37.51 -14.15 -2.35
CA ALA A 301 36.31 -14.79 -2.85
C ALA A 301 36.03 -14.36 -4.31
N PRO A 302 36.78 -14.91 -5.29
CA PRO A 302 36.73 -14.49 -6.68
C PRO A 302 35.35 -14.68 -7.32
N ASP A 303 34.62 -15.70 -6.89
CA ASP A 303 33.36 -16.13 -7.52
C ASP A 303 32.10 -15.45 -6.91
N VAL A 304 32.26 -14.67 -5.83
CA VAL A 304 31.15 -14.01 -5.15
C VAL A 304 30.98 -12.57 -5.65
N GLY A 305 29.80 -12.24 -6.18
CA GLY A 305 29.40 -10.86 -6.43
C GLY A 305 29.16 -10.10 -5.13
N VAL A 306 29.46 -8.81 -5.10
CA VAL A 306 29.15 -7.95 -3.93
C VAL A 306 28.48 -6.69 -4.41
N VAL A 307 27.32 -6.36 -3.83
CA VAL A 307 26.63 -5.07 -4.02
C VAL A 307 26.61 -4.32 -2.70
N THR A 308 27.07 -3.08 -2.72
CA THR A 308 27.15 -2.24 -1.52
C THR A 308 26.82 -0.79 -1.80
N GLY A 309 26.15 -0.13 -0.86
CA GLY A 309 25.98 1.31 -0.86
C GLY A 309 27.28 2.04 -0.54
N LEU A 310 27.43 3.22 -1.07
CA LEU A 310 28.57 4.11 -0.88
C LEU A 310 28.13 5.36 -0.13
N ALA A 311 28.84 5.71 0.93
CA ALA A 311 28.61 6.91 1.69
C ALA A 311 29.92 7.68 1.89
N SER A 312 29.88 9.02 1.74
CA SER A 312 31.06 9.87 1.83
C SER A 312 31.67 9.93 3.26
N ALA A 313 30.85 9.73 4.29
CA ALA A 313 31.26 9.76 5.68
C ALA A 313 30.35 8.85 6.53
N LYS A 314 30.77 8.60 7.79
CA LYS A 314 30.06 7.72 8.72
C LYS A 314 28.59 8.12 8.91
N ASP A 315 28.31 9.40 9.03
CA ASP A 315 26.98 9.95 9.27
C ASP A 315 26.31 10.51 8.01
N ALA A 316 26.94 10.32 6.83
CA ALA A 316 26.35 10.72 5.55
C ALA A 316 25.38 9.63 5.05
N PRO A 317 24.29 10.01 4.38
CA PRO A 317 23.43 9.03 3.71
C PRO A 317 24.17 8.34 2.57
N ILE A 318 23.69 7.16 2.16
CA ILE A 318 24.17 6.51 0.94
C ILE A 318 23.93 7.45 -0.24
N SER A 319 24.97 7.72 -1.03
CA SER A 319 24.92 8.59 -2.20
C SER A 319 25.07 7.85 -3.53
N GLY A 320 25.46 6.58 -3.49
CA GLY A 320 25.63 5.73 -4.64
C GLY A 320 25.74 4.27 -4.23
N TYR A 321 26.01 3.40 -5.18
CA TYR A 321 26.33 2.01 -4.91
C TYR A 321 27.45 1.50 -5.81
N SER A 322 28.13 0.42 -5.37
CA SER A 322 29.07 -0.32 -6.17
C SER A 322 28.62 -1.76 -6.31
N ALA A 323 28.75 -2.32 -7.52
CA ALA A 323 28.60 -3.73 -7.80
C ALA A 323 29.97 -4.30 -8.23
N TYR A 324 30.49 -5.20 -7.42
CA TYR A 324 31.73 -5.93 -7.71
C TYR A 324 31.35 -7.32 -8.20
N LEU A 325 31.50 -7.58 -9.49
CA LEU A 325 31.06 -8.82 -10.12
C LEU A 325 32.25 -9.73 -10.44
N PRO A 326 32.08 -11.07 -10.52
CA PRO A 326 33.15 -12.01 -10.85
C PRO A 326 33.80 -11.76 -12.21
N THR A 327 33.01 -11.31 -13.18
CA THR A 327 33.41 -11.11 -14.58
C THR A 327 33.87 -9.67 -14.89
N THR A 328 33.60 -8.72 -14.01
CA THR A 328 33.91 -7.30 -14.22
C THR A 328 34.61 -6.71 -13.01
N VAL A 329 35.68 -5.96 -13.28
CA VAL A 329 36.56 -5.44 -12.22
C VAL A 329 35.86 -4.41 -11.34
N LYS A 330 34.95 -3.59 -11.89
CA LYS A 330 34.22 -2.58 -11.12
C LYS A 330 33.11 -1.93 -11.96
N SER A 331 31.91 -1.85 -11.39
CA SER A 331 30.88 -0.91 -11.86
C SER A 331 30.49 -0.03 -10.69
N VAL A 332 30.69 1.27 -10.78
CA VAL A 332 30.23 2.24 -9.79
C VAL A 332 29.11 3.04 -10.42
N PHE A 333 27.97 3.02 -9.77
CA PHE A 333 26.82 3.80 -10.19
C PHE A 333 26.53 4.83 -9.10
N SER A 334 26.57 6.10 -9.46
CA SER A 334 26.08 7.17 -8.60
C SER A 334 24.64 7.45 -8.98
N LEU A 335 23.73 7.37 -8.03
CA LEU A 335 22.34 7.70 -8.24
C LEU A 335 22.04 9.09 -7.66
N GLN A 336 21.17 9.81 -8.35
CA GLN A 336 20.77 11.14 -7.91
C GLN A 336 19.84 10.99 -6.72
N ARG A 337 20.11 11.69 -5.63
CA ARG A 337 19.34 11.65 -4.39
C ARG A 337 17.91 12.10 -4.58
N TYR A 338 16.99 11.38 -3.93
CA TYR A 338 15.71 11.92 -3.51
C TYR A 338 15.87 12.49 -2.10
N PRO A 339 15.85 13.81 -1.90
CA PRO A 339 15.78 14.38 -0.57
C PRO A 339 14.33 14.25 -0.06
N GLY A 340 14.07 13.38 0.88
CA GLY A 340 12.84 13.31 1.65
C GLY A 340 11.51 13.22 0.88
N PHE A 341 10.41 13.55 1.56
CA PHE A 341 9.08 13.68 0.97
C PHE A 341 9.01 14.93 0.06
N GLN A 342 9.28 14.78 -1.23
CA GLN A 342 9.13 15.89 -2.18
C GLN A 342 7.73 15.93 -2.77
N LEU A 343 7.15 17.13 -2.78
CA LEU A 343 6.05 17.49 -3.64
C LEU A 343 6.52 17.37 -5.10
N LEU A 344 5.75 16.63 -5.90
CA LEU A 344 5.95 16.36 -7.31
C LEU A 344 7.03 15.30 -7.60
N ALA A 345 6.54 14.12 -7.92
CA ALA A 345 7.31 12.92 -8.23
C ALA A 345 7.99 12.97 -9.64
N ASP A 346 8.47 14.12 -10.06
CA ASP A 346 9.05 14.29 -11.42
C ASP A 346 10.45 13.71 -11.58
N GLN A 347 10.96 13.00 -10.58
CA GLN A 347 12.32 12.51 -10.65
C GLN A 347 12.38 10.98 -10.64
N VAL A 348 11.92 10.38 -11.72
CA VAL A 348 12.42 9.04 -12.09
C VAL A 348 13.94 9.18 -12.29
N PRO A 349 14.76 8.36 -11.63
CA PRO A 349 16.20 8.38 -11.84
C PRO A 349 16.51 8.25 -13.33
N LYS A 350 17.15 9.25 -13.92
CA LYS A 350 17.35 9.32 -15.38
C LYS A 350 18.30 8.24 -15.93
N ASN A 351 19.08 7.60 -15.06
CA ASN A 351 20.12 6.63 -15.45
C ASN A 351 20.03 5.36 -14.61
N LEU A 352 18.90 4.67 -14.70
CA LEU A 352 18.77 3.34 -14.09
C LEU A 352 19.64 2.36 -14.90
N GLN A 353 20.73 1.90 -14.28
CA GLN A 353 21.60 0.89 -14.89
C GLN A 353 21.43 -0.43 -14.14
N SER A 354 21.06 -1.47 -14.87
CA SER A 354 21.07 -2.84 -14.38
C SER A 354 22.47 -3.46 -14.56
N PHE A 355 22.78 -4.42 -13.71
CA PHE A 355 23.96 -5.28 -13.84
C PHE A 355 23.54 -6.74 -13.82
N ALA A 356 24.33 -7.60 -14.43
CA ALA A 356 24.03 -9.02 -14.52
C ALA A 356 24.90 -9.84 -13.56
N VAL A 357 24.27 -10.81 -12.89
CA VAL A 357 24.95 -11.87 -12.14
C VAL A 357 24.43 -13.20 -12.69
N LYS A 358 25.31 -14.01 -13.30
CA LYS A 358 24.90 -15.28 -13.96
C LYS A 358 23.67 -15.12 -14.87
N ASP A 359 23.70 -14.17 -15.79
CA ASP A 359 22.62 -13.87 -16.74
C ASP A 359 21.31 -13.34 -16.13
N ILE A 360 21.29 -13.06 -14.83
CA ILE A 360 20.15 -12.41 -14.16
C ILE A 360 20.44 -10.94 -13.99
N SER A 361 19.59 -10.12 -14.60
CA SER A 361 19.67 -8.65 -14.52
C SER A 361 19.05 -8.14 -13.23
N LEU A 362 19.83 -7.40 -12.44
CA LEU A 362 19.43 -6.81 -11.17
C LEU A 362 19.55 -5.29 -11.25
N LEU A 363 18.64 -4.60 -10.55
CA LEU A 363 18.65 -3.15 -10.43
C LEU A 363 18.72 -2.77 -8.94
N THR A 364 19.61 -1.82 -8.62
CA THR A 364 19.76 -1.33 -7.26
C THR A 364 19.16 0.05 -7.08
N PHE A 365 18.37 0.21 -6.04
CA PHE A 365 17.86 1.49 -5.56
C PHE A 365 18.47 1.83 -4.21
N ILE A 366 18.66 3.10 -3.95
CA ILE A 366 19.20 3.59 -2.68
C ILE A 366 18.19 4.50 -1.97
N ASN A 367 18.08 4.36 -0.66
CA ASN A 367 17.21 5.16 0.21
C ASN A 367 15.80 5.32 -0.37
N GLN A 368 15.30 6.55 -0.43
CA GLN A 368 13.94 6.88 -0.84
C GLN A 368 13.66 6.71 -2.34
N GLU A 369 14.64 6.40 -3.18
CA GLU A 369 14.39 6.18 -4.61
C GLU A 369 13.37 5.08 -4.87
N ALA A 370 13.43 3.99 -4.09
CA ALA A 370 12.46 2.90 -4.19
C ALA A 370 11.11 3.21 -3.53
N MET A 371 10.90 4.39 -2.94
CA MET A 371 9.57 4.84 -2.49
C MET A 371 8.67 5.27 -3.64
N SER A 372 9.25 5.60 -4.78
CA SER A 372 8.50 5.95 -5.97
C SER A 372 8.13 4.68 -6.73
N LEU A 373 6.83 4.38 -6.77
CA LEU A 373 6.33 3.30 -7.61
C LEU A 373 6.66 3.54 -9.09
N GLN A 374 6.79 4.79 -9.52
CA GLN A 374 7.19 5.16 -10.87
C GLN A 374 8.67 4.82 -11.14
N ALA A 375 9.56 5.01 -10.17
CA ALA A 375 10.95 4.58 -10.28
C ALA A 375 11.07 3.05 -10.40
N LEU A 376 10.29 2.31 -9.61
CA LEU A 376 10.23 0.85 -9.71
C LEU A 376 9.65 0.39 -11.06
N LYS A 377 8.60 1.05 -11.58
CA LYS A 377 8.06 0.79 -12.91
C LYS A 377 9.08 1.07 -14.02
N ALA A 378 9.83 2.16 -13.90
CA ALA A 378 10.90 2.45 -14.84
C ALA A 378 11.97 1.35 -14.85
N GLY A 379 12.21 0.68 -13.72
CA GLY A 379 13.06 -0.50 -13.61
C GLY A 379 12.56 -1.71 -14.42
N LEU A 380 11.27 -1.79 -14.76
CA LEU A 380 10.75 -2.84 -15.65
C LEU A 380 11.15 -2.61 -17.12
N HIS A 381 11.36 -1.37 -17.52
CA HIS A 381 11.82 -1.01 -18.86
C HIS A 381 13.34 -1.18 -19.03
N ALA A 382 14.11 -1.06 -17.95
CA ALA A 382 15.43 -1.68 -17.85
C ALA A 382 15.17 -3.18 -17.62
N PRO A 383 15.80 -4.12 -18.32
CA PRO A 383 15.44 -5.56 -18.27
C PRO A 383 15.76 -6.19 -16.90
N ALA A 384 15.33 -5.55 -15.82
CA ALA A 384 15.58 -5.97 -14.45
C ALA A 384 14.62 -7.09 -14.03
N GLN A 385 15.19 -8.20 -13.59
CA GLN A 385 14.47 -9.37 -13.13
C GLN A 385 14.28 -9.38 -11.62
N GLY A 386 15.02 -8.53 -10.89
CA GLY A 386 14.89 -8.34 -9.45
C GLY A 386 15.43 -6.99 -8.99
N PHE A 387 15.01 -6.58 -7.80
CA PHE A 387 15.38 -5.30 -7.21
C PHE A 387 16.17 -5.51 -5.92
N ILE A 388 17.28 -4.76 -5.81
CA ILE A 388 18.04 -4.62 -4.57
C ILE A 388 17.76 -3.22 -4.04
N VAL A 389 17.43 -3.10 -2.77
CA VAL A 389 17.17 -1.81 -2.12
C VAL A 389 18.06 -1.67 -0.90
N LEU A 390 18.95 -0.71 -0.95
CA LEU A 390 19.86 -0.37 0.14
C LEU A 390 19.34 0.89 0.84
N PHE A 391 18.92 0.74 2.09
CA PHE A 391 18.33 1.83 2.84
C PHE A 391 19.17 2.18 4.06
N ASP A 392 19.71 3.37 4.09
CA ASP A 392 20.43 3.90 5.24
C ASP A 392 20.26 5.42 5.33
N SER A 393 19.23 5.84 6.05
CA SER A 393 19.00 7.24 6.34
C SER A 393 19.57 7.58 7.73
N PRO A 394 20.53 8.49 7.85
CA PRO A 394 21.08 8.90 9.13
C PRO A 394 20.02 9.46 10.09
N GLN A 395 19.03 10.15 9.53
CA GLN A 395 17.90 10.76 10.25
C GLN A 395 16.66 9.84 10.28
N GLY A 396 16.72 8.64 9.70
CA GLY A 396 15.60 7.70 9.64
C GLY A 396 15.35 7.02 10.98
N THR A 397 14.13 6.53 11.16
CA THR A 397 13.73 5.72 12.31
C THR A 397 13.52 4.27 11.90
N ALA A 398 13.55 3.36 12.87
CA ALA A 398 13.17 1.97 12.63
C ALA A 398 11.72 1.86 12.13
N ILE A 399 10.83 2.77 12.54
CA ILE A 399 9.43 2.82 12.07
C ILE A 399 9.35 3.21 10.59
N GLU A 400 10.10 4.24 10.19
CA GLU A 400 10.20 4.66 8.79
C GLU A 400 10.65 3.49 7.91
N GLU A 401 11.74 2.82 8.30
CA GLU A 401 12.30 1.70 7.56
C GLU A 401 11.34 0.49 7.51
N GLN A 402 10.59 0.22 8.61
CA GLN A 402 9.57 -0.82 8.64
C GLN A 402 8.38 -0.50 7.72
N GLN A 403 7.88 0.74 7.73
CA GLN A 403 6.81 1.16 6.82
C GLN A 403 7.26 1.06 5.37
N PHE A 404 8.49 1.48 5.09
CA PHE A 404 9.08 1.39 3.77
C PHE A 404 9.18 -0.07 3.29
N ARG A 405 9.68 -0.96 4.14
CA ARG A 405 9.75 -2.39 3.89
C ARG A 405 8.40 -2.99 3.47
N GLU A 406 7.31 -2.67 4.18
CA GLU A 406 5.98 -3.20 3.85
C GLU A 406 5.44 -2.63 2.53
N ASN A 407 5.71 -1.35 2.21
CA ASN A 407 5.39 -0.79 0.91
C ASN A 407 6.16 -1.50 -0.22
N LEU A 408 7.47 -1.69 -0.05
CA LEU A 408 8.30 -2.42 -1.01
C LEU A 408 7.79 -3.84 -1.26
N ARG A 409 7.40 -4.53 -0.19
CA ARG A 409 6.83 -5.88 -0.28
C ARG A 409 5.61 -5.91 -1.19
N CYS A 410 4.70 -4.96 -1.02
CA CYS A 410 3.52 -4.81 -1.86
C CYS A 410 3.89 -4.50 -3.32
N TRP A 411 4.83 -3.59 -3.54
CA TRP A 411 5.24 -3.17 -4.89
C TRP A 411 5.99 -4.27 -5.64
N GLY A 412 6.87 -5.01 -4.97
CA GLY A 412 7.56 -6.15 -5.57
C GLY A 412 6.56 -7.17 -6.15
N VAL A 413 5.50 -7.48 -5.40
CA VAL A 413 4.45 -8.38 -5.87
C VAL A 413 3.65 -7.76 -7.03
N SER A 414 3.34 -6.47 -6.95
CA SER A 414 2.59 -5.80 -8.02
C SER A 414 3.34 -5.82 -9.35
N LEU A 415 4.67 -5.75 -9.30
CA LEU A 415 5.55 -5.79 -10.47
C LEU A 415 6.01 -7.20 -10.84
N GLY A 416 5.72 -8.21 -9.99
CA GLY A 416 6.17 -9.58 -10.19
C GLY A 416 7.69 -9.74 -10.07
N ARG A 417 8.35 -8.92 -9.25
CA ARG A 417 9.80 -8.94 -9.07
C ARG A 417 10.17 -9.27 -7.62
N PRO A 418 11.15 -10.17 -7.41
CA PRO A 418 11.72 -10.40 -6.09
C PRO A 418 12.44 -9.15 -5.59
N ILE A 419 12.44 -8.96 -4.27
CA ILE A 419 13.09 -7.83 -3.60
C ILE A 419 14.08 -8.35 -2.59
N ILE A 420 15.26 -7.75 -2.61
CA ILE A 420 16.30 -7.89 -1.60
C ILE A 420 16.43 -6.52 -0.96
N PHE A 421 16.12 -6.45 0.32
CA PHE A 421 16.17 -5.20 1.09
C PHE A 421 17.17 -5.31 2.22
N GLU A 422 18.01 -4.32 2.35
CA GLU A 422 18.94 -4.19 3.46
C GLU A 422 18.90 -2.80 4.07
N SER A 423 18.70 -2.75 5.38
CA SER A 423 18.60 -1.51 6.12
C SER A 423 19.33 -1.57 7.46
N GLY A 424 19.70 -0.38 7.98
CA GLY A 424 20.43 -0.29 9.23
C GLY A 424 19.59 -0.53 10.48
N ARG A 425 18.29 -0.26 10.43
CA ARG A 425 17.42 -0.22 11.61
C ARG A 425 16.24 -1.18 11.55
N ALA A 426 15.78 -1.54 10.35
CA ALA A 426 14.72 -2.54 10.17
C ALA A 426 15.28 -3.94 9.86
N GLY A 427 16.59 -4.06 9.67
CA GLY A 427 17.25 -5.31 9.30
C GLY A 427 17.21 -5.58 7.79
N ALA A 428 17.47 -6.82 7.40
CA ALA A 428 17.45 -7.24 6.01
C ALA A 428 16.36 -8.27 5.76
N PHE A 429 15.76 -8.25 4.58
CA PHE A 429 14.85 -9.32 4.17
C PHE A 429 14.98 -9.60 2.68
N MET A 430 14.58 -10.81 2.31
CA MET A 430 14.52 -11.31 0.96
C MET A 430 13.14 -11.89 0.70
N GLN A 431 12.47 -11.43 -0.35
CA GLN A 431 11.19 -11.98 -0.78
C GLN A 431 11.21 -12.38 -2.25
N ASN A 432 10.47 -13.43 -2.58
CA ASN A 432 10.24 -13.81 -3.97
C ASN A 432 9.20 -12.92 -4.66
N ALA A 433 8.99 -13.12 -5.96
CA ALA A 433 8.03 -12.37 -6.76
C ALA A 433 6.56 -12.50 -6.32
N THR A 434 6.23 -13.50 -5.49
CA THR A 434 4.88 -13.67 -4.90
C THR A 434 4.74 -13.02 -3.53
N GLY A 435 5.79 -12.37 -2.99
CA GLY A 435 5.76 -11.68 -1.70
C GLY A 435 5.98 -12.59 -0.49
N ARG A 436 6.35 -13.87 -0.70
CA ARG A 436 6.75 -14.75 0.37
C ARG A 436 8.16 -14.36 0.83
N VAL A 437 8.30 -14.06 2.12
CA VAL A 437 9.58 -13.77 2.73
C VAL A 437 10.35 -15.10 2.87
N LEU A 438 11.53 -15.17 2.26
CA LEU A 438 12.39 -16.33 2.26
C LEU A 438 13.45 -16.26 3.36
N ALA A 439 13.93 -15.05 3.63
CA ALA A 439 14.91 -14.78 4.66
C ALA A 439 14.64 -13.45 5.34
N GLU A 440 14.89 -13.39 6.62
CA GLU A 440 14.83 -12.18 7.42
C GLU A 440 15.97 -12.19 8.44
N VAL A 441 16.70 -11.08 8.51
CA VAL A 441 17.81 -10.88 9.44
C VAL A 441 17.48 -9.67 10.31
N ALA A 442 17.47 -9.89 11.62
CA ALA A 442 17.19 -8.82 12.58
C ALA A 442 18.26 -7.71 12.50
N PRO A 443 17.90 -6.44 12.78
CA PRO A 443 18.84 -5.33 12.70
C PRO A 443 20.02 -5.52 13.65
N ARG A 444 21.19 -5.05 13.24
CA ARG A 444 22.45 -5.07 14.01
C ARG A 444 22.93 -6.48 14.37
N THR A 445 22.56 -7.48 13.61
CA THR A 445 23.09 -8.84 13.76
C THR A 445 24.16 -9.08 12.70
N ARG A 446 25.24 -9.83 13.09
CA ARG A 446 26.29 -10.26 12.15
C ARG A 446 25.97 -11.59 11.48
N LEU A 447 24.72 -12.00 11.54
CA LEU A 447 24.26 -13.23 10.91
C LEU A 447 24.30 -13.10 9.38
N LEU A 448 24.88 -14.08 8.73
CA LEU A 448 24.79 -14.29 7.29
C LEU A 448 23.61 -15.22 7.02
N SER A 449 22.65 -14.78 6.23
CA SER A 449 21.53 -15.59 5.81
C SER A 449 21.58 -15.80 4.31
N THR A 450 21.59 -17.05 3.86
CA THR A 450 21.75 -17.41 2.45
C THR A 450 20.57 -18.21 1.98
N HIS A 451 19.94 -17.77 0.90
CA HIS A 451 18.80 -18.44 0.29
C HIS A 451 18.87 -18.42 -1.24
N ASN A 452 18.32 -19.45 -1.85
CA ASN A 452 18.08 -19.45 -3.29
C ASN A 452 16.87 -18.57 -3.58
N LEU A 453 17.02 -17.60 -4.46
CA LEU A 453 15.98 -16.70 -4.91
C LEU A 453 15.70 -16.97 -6.38
N ASP A 454 14.41 -17.22 -6.65
CA ASP A 454 13.92 -17.49 -8.00
C ASP A 454 13.60 -16.15 -8.71
N PHE A 455 14.02 -16.04 -9.97
CA PHE A 455 13.83 -14.85 -10.78
C PHE A 455 12.95 -15.16 -11.98
N PRO A 456 11.96 -14.29 -12.30
CA PRO A 456 11.18 -14.39 -13.51
C PRO A 456 12.04 -14.10 -14.74
N LEU A 457 11.58 -14.50 -15.91
CA LEU A 457 12.17 -14.06 -17.16
C LEU A 457 12.02 -12.54 -17.31
N ALA A 458 12.91 -11.89 -18.06
CA ALA A 458 12.90 -10.43 -18.21
C ALA A 458 11.55 -9.92 -18.76
N ASN A 459 10.93 -10.69 -19.65
CA ASN A 459 9.64 -10.35 -20.29
C ASN A 459 8.41 -10.76 -19.48
N ASP A 460 8.57 -11.50 -18.38
CA ASP A 460 7.44 -11.87 -17.53
C ASP A 460 6.93 -10.64 -16.77
N MET A 461 5.75 -10.17 -17.15
CA MET A 461 5.11 -9.03 -16.50
C MET A 461 3.79 -9.43 -15.86
N THR A 462 3.48 -8.82 -14.74
CA THR A 462 2.13 -8.88 -14.17
C THR A 462 1.16 -8.04 -15.00
N LEU A 463 -0.15 -8.27 -14.87
CA LEU A 463 -1.15 -7.39 -15.50
C LEU A 463 -0.97 -5.93 -15.09
N TYR A 464 -0.69 -5.69 -13.80
CA TYR A 464 -0.39 -4.34 -13.34
C TYR A 464 0.90 -3.78 -13.97
N GLY A 465 1.95 -4.58 -14.10
CA GLY A 465 3.18 -4.19 -14.78
C GLY A 465 2.93 -3.75 -16.23
N SER A 466 2.01 -4.43 -16.94
CA SER A 466 1.67 -4.14 -18.34
C SER A 466 0.72 -2.95 -18.50
N PHE A 467 -0.35 -2.88 -17.69
CA PHE A 467 -1.42 -1.88 -17.82
C PHE A 467 -1.31 -0.68 -16.87
N GLY A 468 -0.43 -0.75 -15.87
CA GLY A 468 -0.23 0.33 -14.91
C GLY A 468 -1.44 0.60 -14.02
N ASP A 469 -1.70 1.87 -13.74
CA ASP A 469 -2.70 2.33 -12.76
C ASP A 469 -4.13 2.37 -13.33
N TRP A 470 -4.54 1.32 -14.05
CA TRP A 470 -5.86 1.26 -14.69
C TRP A 470 -7.03 1.32 -13.70
N LEU A 471 -6.92 0.66 -12.52
CA LEU A 471 -8.00 0.61 -11.54
C LEU A 471 -8.35 1.99 -10.95
N PRO A 472 -7.41 2.81 -10.44
CA PRO A 472 -7.72 4.17 -9.99
C PRO A 472 -8.34 5.02 -11.08
N ILE A 473 -7.88 4.91 -12.34
CA ILE A 473 -8.44 5.67 -13.47
C ILE A 473 -9.90 5.28 -13.71
N VAL A 474 -10.21 3.98 -13.74
CA VAL A 474 -11.58 3.47 -13.86
C VAL A 474 -12.44 3.95 -12.68
N CYS A 475 -11.92 3.91 -11.46
CA CYS A 475 -12.61 4.42 -10.28
C CYS A 475 -12.94 5.91 -10.41
N GLY A 476 -12.00 6.73 -10.86
CA GLY A 476 -12.21 8.16 -11.11
C GLY A 476 -13.27 8.42 -12.18
N ALA A 477 -13.22 7.69 -13.31
CA ALA A 477 -14.19 7.78 -14.38
C ALA A 477 -15.61 7.41 -13.89
N LEU A 478 -15.75 6.33 -13.14
CA LEU A 478 -17.04 5.94 -12.54
C LEU A 478 -17.57 7.03 -11.59
N CYS A 479 -16.73 7.56 -10.71
CA CYS A 479 -17.13 8.64 -9.80
C CYS A 479 -17.59 9.90 -10.56
N LEU A 480 -16.90 10.25 -11.64
CA LEU A 480 -17.27 11.38 -12.50
C LEU A 480 -18.62 11.15 -13.19
N VAL A 481 -18.82 10.00 -13.84
CA VAL A 481 -20.06 9.65 -14.54
C VAL A 481 -21.25 9.66 -13.58
N PHE A 482 -21.13 9.02 -12.42
CA PHE A 482 -22.21 9.00 -11.43
C PHE A 482 -22.48 10.38 -10.81
N GLY A 483 -21.42 11.16 -10.55
CA GLY A 483 -21.55 12.53 -10.07
C GLY A 483 -22.28 13.45 -11.06
N LEU A 484 -21.95 13.36 -12.35
CA LEU A 484 -22.61 14.10 -13.42
C LEU A 484 -24.08 13.69 -13.59
N ARG A 485 -24.35 12.36 -13.64
CA ARG A 485 -25.71 11.83 -13.72
C ARG A 485 -26.61 12.34 -12.59
N GLN A 486 -26.08 12.38 -11.38
CA GLN A 486 -26.83 12.83 -10.22
C GLN A 486 -27.08 14.34 -10.27
N ARG A 487 -26.12 15.14 -10.73
CA ARG A 487 -26.34 16.59 -10.94
C ARG A 487 -27.41 16.85 -11.97
N LEU A 488 -27.40 16.13 -13.09
CA LEU A 488 -28.43 16.26 -14.12
C LEU A 488 -29.81 15.89 -13.58
N SER A 489 -29.93 14.79 -12.82
CA SER A 489 -31.19 14.42 -12.16
C SER A 489 -31.68 15.51 -11.21
N ASP A 490 -30.80 16.01 -10.33
CA ASP A 490 -31.18 17.10 -9.39
C ASP A 490 -31.60 18.38 -10.13
N PHE A 491 -30.98 18.70 -11.27
CA PHE A 491 -31.35 19.85 -12.12
C PHE A 491 -32.71 19.67 -12.77
N TYR A 492 -32.99 18.48 -13.33
CA TYR A 492 -34.32 18.21 -13.94
C TYR A 492 -35.44 18.21 -12.90
N GLU A 493 -35.21 17.71 -11.71
CA GLU A 493 -36.20 17.74 -10.62
C GLU A 493 -36.47 19.18 -10.15
N SER A 494 -35.43 20.01 -10.01
CA SER A 494 -35.59 21.42 -9.66
C SER A 494 -36.37 22.20 -10.74
N SER A 495 -36.07 21.98 -12.03
CA SER A 495 -36.75 22.63 -13.16
C SER A 495 -38.21 22.23 -13.25
N ARG A 496 -38.58 21.00 -12.87
CA ARG A 496 -40.00 20.60 -12.80
C ARG A 496 -40.75 21.30 -11.68
N ARG A 497 -40.14 21.53 -10.51
CA ARG A 497 -40.74 22.24 -9.37
C ARG A 497 -40.98 23.74 -9.65
N PHE A 498 -40.26 24.35 -10.60
CA PHE A 498 -40.50 25.74 -11.03
C PHE A 498 -41.56 25.86 -12.11
N ARG A 499 -42.05 24.74 -12.70
CA ARG A 499 -43.08 24.73 -13.72
C ARG A 499 -44.45 24.31 -13.19
N THR A 500 -44.53 23.87 -11.94
CA THR A 500 -45.76 23.61 -11.19
C THR A 500 -45.94 24.68 -10.11
#